data_72f4ac3ab085e0b964bd0928f3147ee0
#
_entry.id   72f4ac3ab085e0b964bd0928f3147ee0
#
_cell.length_a   1.000
_cell.length_b   1.000
_cell.length_c   1.000
_cell.angle_alpha   90.00
_cell.angle_beta   90.00
_cell.angle_gamma   90.00
#
_symmetry.space_group_name_H-M   'P 1'
#
loop_
_entity.id
_entity.type
_entity.pdbx_description
1 polymer ?
#
loop_
_entity_poly.entity_id
_entity_poly.type
_entity_poly.pdbx_seq_one_letter_code
_entity_poly.pdbx_strand_id
1 'polypeptide(L)'
;WLLDVAGKRIYIAGDTGVFSDMERIGRSRDGRRLDLAILPIGDLFTMGPEESLEAIRLLGAKAVLPCHYNTWPPIEQDAQAWAESVRREGLAEPLVLEPGGSFKLG
;
A
#
# COMPACT_ATOMS: atom_id res chain seq x y z
N TRP A 1 -9.16 4.41 5.77
CA TRP A 1 -9.43 3.72 7.02
C TRP A 1 -8.15 3.38 7.74
N LEU A 2 -8.07 3.70 9.01
CA LEU A 2 -6.96 3.30 9.87
C LEU A 2 -7.52 2.37 10.94
N LEU A 3 -7.02 1.14 10.95
CA LEU A 3 -7.52 0.08 11.85
C LEU A 3 -6.44 -0.36 12.83
N ASP A 4 -6.80 -0.48 14.09
CA ASP A 4 -5.97 -1.13 15.11
C ASP A 4 -6.68 -2.43 15.50
N VAL A 5 -6.11 -3.57 15.09
CA VAL A 5 -6.71 -4.89 15.30
C VAL A 5 -5.64 -5.87 15.79
N ALA A 6 -5.89 -6.52 16.92
CA ALA A 6 -5.00 -7.55 17.48
C ALA A 6 -3.54 -7.09 17.59
N GLY A 7 -3.32 -5.84 17.99
CA GLY A 7 -1.98 -5.26 18.11
C GLY A 7 -1.33 -4.83 16.80
N LYS A 8 -2.04 -4.95 15.69
CA LYS A 8 -1.56 -4.55 14.35
C LYS A 8 -2.26 -3.28 13.90
N ARG A 9 -1.53 -2.40 13.24
CA ARG A 9 -2.06 -1.16 12.69
C ARG A 9 -2.05 -1.22 11.17
N ILE A 10 -3.24 -1.10 10.56
CA ILE A 10 -3.46 -1.27 9.13
C ILE A 10 -4.11 -0.02 8.56
N TYR A 11 -3.53 0.52 7.48
CA TYR A 11 -4.12 1.61 6.73
C TYR A 11 -4.68 1.09 5.41
N ILE A 12 -5.95 1.37 5.15
CA ILE A 12 -6.64 1.06 3.90
C ILE A 12 -6.96 2.38 3.22
N ALA A 13 -6.23 2.69 2.15
CA ALA A 13 -6.37 3.97 1.48
C ALA A 13 -7.70 4.14 0.74
N GLY A 14 -8.25 3.05 0.19
CA GLY A 14 -9.40 3.13 -0.69
C GLY A 14 -9.01 3.72 -2.04
N ASP A 15 -9.97 4.27 -2.75
CA ASP A 15 -9.76 4.88 -4.06
C ASP A 15 -9.24 6.31 -3.87
N THR A 16 -7.93 6.48 -3.93
CA THR A 16 -7.29 7.77 -3.67
C THR A 16 -6.03 7.95 -4.49
N GLY A 17 -5.59 9.22 -4.63
CA GLY A 17 -4.24 9.56 -5.03
C GLY A 17 -3.34 9.76 -3.83
N VAL A 18 -2.09 10.14 -4.08
CA VAL A 18 -1.14 10.50 -3.02
C VAL A 18 -1.54 11.86 -2.44
N PHE A 19 -1.49 11.99 -1.12
CA PHE A 19 -1.72 13.28 -0.46
C PHE A 19 -0.78 13.43 0.75
N SER A 20 -0.46 14.68 1.08
CA SER A 20 0.59 14.98 2.08
C SER A 20 0.27 14.46 3.48
N ASP A 21 -1.01 14.38 3.85
CA ASP A 21 -1.41 13.88 5.16
C ASP A 21 -1.10 12.40 5.37
N MET A 22 -0.72 11.66 4.33
CA MET A 22 -0.23 10.29 4.47
C MET A 22 0.99 10.21 5.39
N GLU A 23 1.82 11.23 5.42
CA GLU A 23 2.94 11.30 6.35
C GLU A 23 2.44 11.31 7.80
N ARG A 24 1.38 12.04 8.07
CA ARG A 24 0.78 12.12 9.41
C ARG A 24 0.11 10.80 9.79
N ILE A 25 -0.53 10.13 8.83
CA ILE A 25 -1.13 8.82 9.05
C ILE A 25 -0.06 7.80 9.42
N GLY A 26 1.10 7.87 8.77
CA GLY A 26 2.22 6.96 9.04
C GLY A 26 2.91 7.21 10.37
N ARG A 27 2.75 8.41 10.94
CA ARG A 27 3.33 8.77 12.24
C ARG A 27 2.30 8.54 13.32
N SER A 28 2.51 7.57 14.19
CA SER A 28 1.66 7.44 15.36
C SER A 28 2.22 8.27 16.52
N ARG A 29 1.35 8.63 17.47
CA ARG A 29 1.75 9.40 18.66
C ARG A 29 2.72 8.62 19.55
N ASP A 30 2.67 7.29 19.50
CA ASP A 30 3.53 6.41 20.27
C ASP A 30 4.76 5.92 19.49
N GLY A 31 5.00 6.45 18.30
CA GLY A 31 6.14 6.09 17.46
C GLY A 31 5.99 4.76 16.72
N ARG A 32 4.85 4.11 16.79
CA ARG A 32 4.62 2.82 16.09
C ARG A 32 4.44 3.05 14.61
N ARG A 33 5.07 2.19 13.79
CA ARG A 33 4.87 2.16 12.35
C ARG A 33 3.57 1.44 12.02
N LEU A 34 3.02 1.75 10.84
CA LEU A 34 1.97 0.91 10.26
C LEU A 34 2.55 -0.49 9.98
N ASP A 35 1.80 -1.52 10.33
CA ASP A 35 2.19 -2.89 9.99
C ASP A 35 1.88 -3.20 8.52
N LEU A 36 0.80 -2.63 8.00
CA LEU A 36 0.37 -2.85 6.62
C LEU A 36 -0.30 -1.61 6.07
N ALA A 37 -0.02 -1.28 4.81
CA ALA A 37 -0.77 -0.31 4.04
C ALA A 37 -1.34 -0.99 2.80
N ILE A 38 -2.62 -0.82 2.54
CA ILE A 38 -3.30 -1.33 1.35
C ILE A 38 -3.57 -0.15 0.43
N LEU A 39 -2.94 -0.14 -0.74
CA LEU A 39 -2.90 1.00 -1.65
C LEU A 39 -3.40 0.63 -3.04
N PRO A 40 -4.20 1.50 -3.67
CA PRO A 40 -4.58 1.29 -5.07
C PRO A 40 -3.39 1.60 -6.00
N ILE A 41 -3.22 0.81 -7.06
CA ILE A 41 -2.17 1.03 -8.05
C ILE A 41 -2.70 1.02 -9.49
N GLY A 42 -4.01 1.09 -9.66
CA GLY A 42 -4.64 0.98 -10.99
C GLY A 42 -4.45 2.18 -11.90
N ASP A 43 -4.11 3.33 -11.36
CA ASP A 43 -3.78 4.60 -12.03
C ASP A 43 -4.99 5.40 -12.52
N LEU A 44 -5.91 4.86 -13.27
CA LEU A 44 -6.92 5.64 -13.98
C LEU A 44 -7.76 6.57 -13.08
N PHE A 45 -8.23 6.10 -11.93
CA PHE A 45 -9.03 6.89 -10.98
C PHE A 45 -8.35 7.01 -9.61
N THR A 46 -7.17 6.42 -9.46
CA THR A 46 -6.45 6.35 -8.19
C THR A 46 -4.97 6.60 -8.46
N MET A 47 -4.12 6.41 -7.45
CA MET A 47 -2.68 6.49 -7.68
C MET A 47 -2.21 5.36 -8.57
N GLY A 48 -1.21 5.63 -9.41
CA GLY A 48 -0.54 4.62 -10.20
C GLY A 48 0.62 3.97 -9.45
N PRO A 49 1.31 3.00 -10.08
CA PRO A 49 2.43 2.33 -9.45
C PRO A 49 3.53 3.28 -8.94
N GLU A 50 3.90 4.28 -9.72
CA GLU A 50 4.95 5.24 -9.32
C GLU A 50 4.51 6.13 -8.17
N GLU A 51 3.28 6.67 -8.23
CA GLU A 51 2.73 7.49 -7.15
C GLU A 51 2.60 6.70 -5.85
N SER A 52 2.30 5.40 -5.95
CA SER A 52 2.20 4.54 -4.78
C SER A 52 3.54 4.41 -4.05
N LEU A 53 4.67 4.48 -4.76
CA LEU A 53 5.99 4.47 -4.12
C LEU A 53 6.18 5.69 -3.22
N GLU A 54 5.72 6.85 -3.66
CA GLU A 54 5.73 8.06 -2.83
C GLU A 54 4.83 7.89 -1.60
N ALA A 55 3.63 7.35 -1.79
CA ALA A 55 2.72 7.06 -0.68
C ALA A 55 3.36 6.12 0.33
N ILE A 56 4.05 5.08 -0.12
CA ILE A 56 4.77 4.15 0.75
C ILE A 56 5.84 4.86 1.57
N ARG A 57 6.59 5.78 0.95
CA ARG A 57 7.58 6.59 1.67
C ARG A 57 6.94 7.42 2.76
N LEU A 58 5.83 8.08 2.46
CA LEU A 58 5.12 8.94 3.42
C LEU A 58 4.53 8.12 4.57
N LEU A 59 3.90 6.99 4.26
CA LEU A 59 3.26 6.14 5.25
C LEU A 59 4.25 5.38 6.14
N GLY A 60 5.39 4.98 5.59
CA GLY A 60 6.41 4.25 6.35
C GLY A 60 5.95 2.89 6.86
N ALA A 61 4.99 2.25 6.20
CA ALA A 61 4.50 0.94 6.60
C ALA A 61 5.57 -0.14 6.45
N LYS A 62 5.48 -1.18 7.27
CA LYS A 62 6.41 -2.33 7.19
C LYS A 62 6.13 -3.19 5.96
N ALA A 63 4.85 -3.36 5.60
CA ALA A 63 4.42 -4.11 4.44
C ALA A 63 3.37 -3.34 3.66
N VAL A 64 3.26 -3.60 2.36
CA VAL A 64 2.30 -2.95 1.47
C VAL A 64 1.63 -3.97 0.57
N LEU A 65 0.33 -3.83 0.39
CA LEU A 65 -0.49 -4.68 -0.45
C LEU A 65 -1.17 -3.84 -1.53
N PRO A 66 -0.96 -4.13 -2.83
CA PRO A 66 -1.61 -3.39 -3.89
C PRO A 66 -3.05 -3.84 -4.07
N CYS A 67 -3.91 -2.92 -4.46
CA CYS A 67 -5.30 -3.21 -4.78
C CYS A 67 -5.79 -2.35 -5.93
N HIS A 68 -7.04 -2.54 -6.35
CA HIS A 68 -7.69 -1.74 -7.38
C HIS A 68 -6.91 -1.70 -8.70
N TYR A 69 -6.56 -2.89 -9.20
CA TYR A 69 -5.85 -3.06 -10.46
C TYR A 69 -6.27 -4.37 -11.13
N ASN A 70 -6.04 -4.48 -12.44
CA ASN A 70 -6.27 -5.69 -13.25
C ASN A 70 -7.69 -6.25 -13.27
N THR A 71 -8.70 -5.53 -12.77
CA THR A 71 -10.09 -5.97 -12.81
C THR A 71 -10.75 -5.66 -14.16
N TRP A 72 -10.20 -4.73 -14.93
CA TRP A 72 -10.60 -4.41 -16.29
C TRP A 72 -9.46 -3.64 -16.99
N PRO A 73 -9.41 -3.64 -18.35
CA PRO A 73 -8.22 -3.17 -19.06
C PRO A 73 -7.68 -1.79 -18.66
N PRO A 74 -8.50 -0.74 -18.43
CA PRO A 74 -7.96 0.58 -18.09
C PRO A 74 -7.16 0.65 -16.79
N ILE A 75 -7.25 -0.34 -15.91
CA ILE A 75 -6.48 -0.38 -14.65
C ILE A 75 -5.53 -1.57 -14.58
N GLU A 76 -5.17 -2.16 -15.73
CA GLU A 76 -4.15 -3.21 -15.76
C GLU A 76 -2.79 -2.68 -15.36
N GLN A 77 -2.12 -3.38 -14.46
CA GLN A 77 -0.78 -3.05 -13.98
C GLN A 77 0.02 -4.33 -13.75
N ASP A 78 1.32 -4.24 -13.94
CA ASP A 78 2.22 -5.35 -13.61
C ASP A 78 2.58 -5.27 -12.12
N ALA A 79 1.84 -6.01 -11.30
CA ALA A 79 2.04 -6.01 -9.86
C ALA A 79 3.42 -6.57 -9.45
N GLN A 80 3.98 -7.50 -10.22
CA GLN A 80 5.31 -8.04 -9.92
C GLN A 80 6.40 -7.00 -10.19
N ALA A 81 6.30 -6.23 -11.28
CA ALA A 81 7.23 -5.13 -11.55
C ALA A 81 7.11 -4.05 -10.47
N TRP A 82 5.89 -3.74 -10.02
CA TRP A 82 5.67 -2.83 -8.90
C TRP A 82 6.34 -3.34 -7.63
N ALA A 83 6.16 -4.62 -7.30
CA ALA A 83 6.78 -5.23 -6.13
C ALA A 83 8.31 -5.15 -6.17
N GLU A 84 8.90 -5.38 -7.35
CA GLU A 84 10.35 -5.24 -7.53
C GLU A 84 10.83 -3.82 -7.28
N SER A 85 10.07 -2.82 -7.73
CA SER A 85 10.38 -1.42 -7.48
C SER A 85 10.34 -1.09 -5.98
N VAL A 86 9.35 -1.60 -5.25
CA VAL A 86 9.25 -1.42 -3.81
C VAL A 86 10.47 -2.02 -3.10
N ARG A 87 10.87 -3.23 -3.49
CA ARG A 87 12.04 -3.90 -2.91
C ARG A 87 13.33 -3.18 -3.25
N ARG A 88 13.50 -2.75 -4.50
CA ARG A 88 14.70 -2.08 -4.98
C ARG A 88 14.95 -0.79 -4.22
N GLU A 89 13.90 -0.04 -3.91
CA GLU A 89 14.02 1.19 -3.16
C GLU A 89 14.05 0.99 -1.65
N GLY A 90 13.89 -0.26 -1.18
CA GLY A 90 13.96 -0.58 0.25
C GLY A 90 12.87 0.06 1.09
N LEU A 91 11.70 0.32 0.51
CA LEU A 91 10.63 1.07 1.17
C LEU A 91 9.83 0.24 2.16
N ALA A 92 9.44 -0.97 1.76
CA ALA A 92 8.59 -1.86 2.54
C ALA A 92 8.62 -3.26 1.93
N GLU A 93 7.99 -4.24 2.58
CA GLU A 93 7.81 -5.57 2.00
C GLU A 93 6.54 -5.56 1.14
N PRO A 94 6.65 -5.75 -0.17
CA PRO A 94 5.46 -5.80 -1.04
C PRO A 94 4.82 -7.19 -0.97
N LEU A 95 3.50 -7.22 -0.85
CA LEU A 95 2.70 -8.45 -0.80
C LEU A 95 1.74 -8.44 -1.99
N VAL A 96 1.95 -9.33 -2.94
CA VAL A 96 1.08 -9.45 -4.11
C VAL A 96 0.27 -10.73 -3.99
N LEU A 97 -1.05 -10.60 -3.87
CA LEU A 97 -1.95 -11.73 -3.71
C LEU A 97 -2.77 -11.97 -4.98
N GLU A 98 -2.93 -13.22 -5.34
CA GLU A 98 -3.92 -13.62 -6.33
C GLU A 98 -5.33 -13.47 -5.74
N PRO A 99 -6.38 -13.26 -6.56
CA PRO A 99 -7.76 -13.26 -6.06
C PRO A 99 -8.05 -14.52 -5.25
N GLY A 100 -8.59 -14.35 -4.04
CA GLY A 100 -8.80 -15.45 -3.11
C GLY A 100 -7.59 -15.84 -2.28
N GLY A 101 -6.42 -15.27 -2.56
CA GLY A 101 -5.22 -15.51 -1.77
C GLY A 101 -5.27 -14.82 -0.41
N SER A 102 -4.40 -15.26 0.49
CA SER A 102 -4.30 -14.69 1.82
C SER A 102 -2.86 -14.78 2.35
N PHE A 103 -2.56 -13.97 3.34
CA PHE A 103 -1.31 -14.08 4.10
C PHE A 103 -1.59 -13.75 5.55
N LYS A 104 -0.66 -14.13 6.42
CA LYS A 104 -0.78 -13.86 7.85
C LYS A 104 0.13 -12.69 8.23
N LEU A 105 -0.45 -11.67 8.83
CA LEU A 105 0.26 -10.51 9.35
C LEU A 105 0.72 -10.81 10.78
N GLY A 106 1.99 -11.10 10.91
CA GLY A 106 2.44 -11.51 12.22
C GLY A 106 3.85 -11.24 12.59
#